data_07fd2ae4b5b7c7b5dd4c7f6f8b96e7b0
#
_entry.id   07fd2ae4b5b7c7b5dd4c7f6f8b96e7b0
#
_cell.length_a   1.000
_cell.length_b   1.000
_cell.length_c   1.000
_cell.angle_alpha   90.00
_cell.angle_beta   90.00
_cell.angle_gamma   90.00
#
_symmetry.space_group_name_H-M   'P 1'
#
loop_
_entity.id
_entity.type
_entity.pdbx_description
1 polymer ?
#
loop_
_entity_poly.entity_id
_entity_poly.type
_entity_poly.pdbx_seq_one_letter_code
_entity_poly.pdbx_strand_id
1 'polypeptide(L)'
;MKAFERLWIGILSLSLLAFSFQTASAEPITVVSWGGSYGKAQDRALFTDASNHSGIAINRESGASMTKTCLQVQSGSVTWDLVVTGSGGAAAAAADGCLEKIDYSVVDVSDFYPGLYTDYCVGSDVFATVMAWNTDKYGEPGSPGAPSSWADFWDVKKFPGTRAYRANNVDGALEPALMADGVPPEKVYEVLATPEGKRRAINKIRELKPHIAVFWGSG
;
A
#
# COMPACT_ATOMS: atom_id res chain seq x y z
N MET A 1 50.77 -27.25 47.99
CA MET A 1 50.42 -25.86 47.54
C MET A 1 50.48 -25.66 46.04
N LYS A 2 51.45 -26.14 45.26
CA LYS A 2 51.56 -25.91 43.83
C LYS A 2 50.52 -26.61 42.94
N ALA A 3 49.87 -27.67 43.39
CA ALA A 3 48.83 -28.37 42.61
C ALA A 3 47.44 -27.68 42.68
N PHE A 4 47.17 -26.99 43.78
CA PHE A 4 45.91 -26.28 43.99
C PHE A 4 45.80 -24.99 43.18
N GLU A 5 46.89 -24.28 43.00
CA GLU A 5 46.95 -23.03 42.16
C GLU A 5 46.72 -23.29 40.67
N ARG A 6 47.19 -24.44 40.16
CA ARG A 6 46.96 -24.81 38.74
C ARG A 6 45.53 -25.20 38.42
N LEU A 7 44.78 -25.71 39.42
CA LEU A 7 43.39 -26.08 39.27
C LEU A 7 42.49 -24.83 39.15
N TRP A 8 42.79 -23.78 39.90
CA TRP A 8 42.03 -22.51 39.86
C TRP A 8 42.22 -21.74 38.57
N ILE A 9 43.40 -21.75 37.99
CA ILE A 9 43.71 -21.10 36.70
C ILE A 9 42.96 -21.80 35.54
N GLY A 10 42.84 -23.14 35.57
CA GLY A 10 42.11 -23.92 34.58
C GLY A 10 40.60 -23.67 34.62
N ILE A 11 40.00 -23.50 35.81
CA ILE A 11 38.58 -23.22 35.97
C ILE A 11 38.23 -21.77 35.56
N LEU A 12 39.13 -20.82 35.85
CA LEU A 12 38.92 -19.42 35.43
C LEU A 12 39.01 -19.25 33.91
N SER A 13 39.89 -20.02 33.25
CA SER A 13 40.01 -19.97 31.76
C SER A 13 38.85 -20.63 31.05
N LEU A 14 38.21 -21.63 31.65
CA LEU A 14 37.02 -22.27 31.06
C LEU A 14 35.75 -21.42 31.20
N SER A 15 35.70 -20.61 32.28
CA SER A 15 34.56 -19.69 32.52
C SER A 15 34.52 -18.49 31.58
N LEU A 16 35.67 -18.08 30.99
CA LEU A 16 35.72 -16.97 30.04
C LEU A 16 35.32 -17.35 28.60
N LEU A 17 35.32 -18.63 28.28
CA LEU A 17 34.91 -19.12 26.95
C LEU A 17 33.40 -19.34 26.79
N ALA A 18 32.65 -19.29 27.88
CA ALA A 18 31.20 -19.51 27.88
C ALA A 18 30.39 -18.22 27.62
N PHE A 19 31.02 -17.05 27.41
CA PHE A 19 30.33 -15.76 27.38
C PHE A 19 30.22 -15.12 25.98
N SER A 20 30.36 -15.85 24.90
CA SER A 20 30.42 -15.23 23.55
C SER A 20 29.50 -15.87 22.52
N PHE A 21 28.34 -16.37 22.89
CA PHE A 21 27.26 -16.59 21.95
C PHE A 21 26.09 -15.68 22.28
N GLN A 22 26.31 -14.38 22.21
CA GLN A 22 25.22 -13.48 21.94
C GLN A 22 24.87 -13.70 20.46
N THR A 23 23.81 -14.46 20.21
CA THR A 23 23.14 -14.42 18.91
C THR A 23 22.71 -12.99 18.71
N ALA A 24 23.39 -12.27 17.83
CA ALA A 24 22.91 -10.97 17.36
C ALA A 24 21.53 -11.21 16.75
N SER A 25 20.47 -10.93 17.51
CA SER A 25 19.13 -10.86 16.94
C SER A 25 19.14 -9.69 15.98
N ALA A 26 18.71 -9.93 14.74
CA ALA A 26 18.52 -8.83 13.80
C ALA A 26 17.53 -7.82 14.38
N GLU A 27 17.78 -6.54 14.16
CA GLU A 27 16.87 -5.49 14.59
C GLU A 27 15.51 -5.68 13.92
N PRO A 28 14.39 -5.43 14.65
CA PRO A 28 13.06 -5.48 14.06
C PRO A 28 12.91 -4.46 12.93
N ILE A 29 12.21 -4.84 11.87
CA ILE A 29 11.82 -3.91 10.82
C ILE A 29 10.37 -3.43 11.00
N THR A 30 10.08 -2.19 10.62
CA THR A 30 8.76 -1.59 10.70
C THR A 30 8.14 -1.49 9.32
N VAL A 31 7.01 -2.17 9.12
CA VAL A 31 6.21 -2.15 7.89
C VAL A 31 4.93 -1.37 8.12
N VAL A 32 4.70 -0.36 7.31
CA VAL A 32 3.53 0.52 7.41
C VAL A 32 2.58 0.27 6.26
N SER A 33 1.31 0.00 6.57
CA SER A 33 0.28 -0.32 5.60
C SER A 33 -0.99 0.50 5.82
N TRP A 34 -2.04 0.17 5.05
CA TRP A 34 -3.34 0.85 5.14
C TRP A 34 -4.15 0.48 6.38
N GLY A 35 -3.85 -0.66 7.02
CA GLY A 35 -4.60 -1.18 8.17
C GLY A 35 -5.90 -1.89 7.78
N GLY A 36 -6.82 -1.99 8.72
CA GLY A 36 -8.13 -2.62 8.51
C GLY A 36 -8.04 -4.10 8.10
N SER A 37 -8.99 -4.55 7.30
CA SER A 37 -9.03 -5.91 6.75
C SER A 37 -7.88 -6.20 5.77
N TYR A 38 -7.44 -5.19 5.03
CA TYR A 38 -6.30 -5.28 4.13
C TYR A 38 -4.99 -5.59 4.90
N GLY A 39 -4.69 -4.84 5.95
CA GLY A 39 -3.52 -5.10 6.79
C GLY A 39 -3.53 -6.49 7.42
N LYS A 40 -4.71 -6.95 7.91
CA LYS A 40 -4.87 -8.32 8.42
C LYS A 40 -4.64 -9.39 7.35
N ALA A 41 -4.99 -9.12 6.09
CA ALA A 41 -4.73 -10.04 4.99
C ALA A 41 -3.23 -10.10 4.69
N GLN A 42 -2.55 -8.96 4.64
CA GLN A 42 -1.09 -8.90 4.47
C GLN A 42 -0.34 -9.60 5.61
N ASP A 43 -0.80 -9.45 6.86
CA ASP A 43 -0.23 -10.16 8.00
C ASP A 43 -0.23 -11.67 7.79
N ARG A 44 -1.35 -12.20 7.33
CA ARG A 44 -1.50 -13.65 7.13
C ARG A 44 -0.77 -14.17 5.90
N ALA A 45 -0.77 -13.39 4.82
CA ALA A 45 -0.25 -13.84 3.54
C ALA A 45 1.24 -13.56 3.33
N LEU A 46 1.80 -12.56 4.03
CA LEU A 46 3.16 -12.07 3.78
C LEU A 46 3.98 -11.98 5.06
N PHE A 47 3.57 -11.15 6.02
CA PHE A 47 4.48 -10.72 7.08
C PHE A 47 4.73 -11.79 8.15
N THR A 48 3.73 -12.62 8.46
CA THR A 48 3.90 -13.72 9.43
C THR A 48 4.90 -14.74 8.89
N ASP A 49 4.76 -15.14 7.64
CA ASP A 49 5.67 -16.11 7.02
C ASP A 49 7.05 -15.52 6.80
N ALA A 50 7.16 -14.26 6.37
CA ALA A 50 8.44 -13.57 6.24
C ALA A 50 9.20 -13.49 7.57
N SER A 51 8.51 -13.14 8.67
CA SER A 51 9.10 -13.10 10.00
C SER A 51 9.56 -14.49 10.48
N ASN A 52 8.74 -15.51 10.27
CA ASN A 52 9.09 -16.88 10.66
C ASN A 52 10.28 -17.42 9.86
N HIS A 53 10.38 -17.07 8.57
CA HIS A 53 11.44 -17.55 7.68
C HIS A 53 12.78 -16.85 7.93
N SER A 54 12.72 -15.53 8.13
CA SER A 54 13.93 -14.71 8.32
C SER A 54 14.44 -14.70 9.77
N GLY A 55 13.58 -14.99 10.74
CA GLY A 55 13.86 -14.76 12.16
C GLY A 55 13.86 -13.28 12.55
N ILE A 56 13.51 -12.37 11.63
CA ILE A 56 13.43 -10.93 11.90
C ILE A 56 12.02 -10.59 12.36
N ALA A 57 11.91 -9.91 13.51
CA ALA A 57 10.63 -9.41 13.97
C ALA A 57 10.11 -8.28 13.05
N ILE A 58 8.83 -8.32 12.69
CA ILE A 58 8.19 -7.30 11.87
C ILE A 58 7.18 -6.54 12.73
N ASN A 59 7.47 -5.26 13.01
CA ASN A 59 6.53 -4.32 13.59
C ASN A 59 5.55 -3.85 12.51
N ARG A 60 4.27 -3.77 12.85
CA ARG A 60 3.22 -3.36 11.90
C ARG A 60 2.58 -2.08 12.35
N GLU A 61 2.58 -1.11 11.47
CA GLU A 61 1.89 0.15 11.66
C GLU A 61 0.83 0.37 10.58
N SER A 62 -0.11 1.25 10.85
CA SER A 62 -1.15 1.65 9.89
C SER A 62 -1.09 3.15 9.61
N GLY A 63 -1.71 3.57 8.49
CA GLY A 63 -1.72 4.97 8.08
C GLY A 63 -0.54 5.32 7.19
N ALA A 64 -0.20 4.41 6.28
CA ALA A 64 0.80 4.63 5.23
C ALA A 64 0.59 5.98 4.52
N SER A 65 1.68 6.73 4.35
CA SER A 65 1.65 8.07 3.76
C SER A 65 3.01 8.44 3.20
N MET A 66 3.09 8.68 1.89
CA MET A 66 4.34 9.12 1.26
C MET A 66 4.80 10.49 1.76
N THR A 67 3.87 11.38 2.10
CA THR A 67 4.22 12.66 2.74
C THR A 67 4.96 12.46 4.07
N LYS A 68 4.46 11.55 4.92
CA LYS A 68 5.14 11.24 6.19
C LYS A 68 6.49 10.55 5.95
N THR A 69 6.57 9.67 4.95
CA THR A 69 7.84 9.03 4.56
C THR A 69 8.87 10.09 4.18
N CYS A 70 8.51 11.00 3.30
CA CYS A 70 9.41 12.09 2.88
C CYS A 70 9.82 13.00 4.05
N LEU A 71 8.91 13.31 4.96
CA LEU A 71 9.23 14.10 6.16
C LEU A 71 10.25 13.39 7.07
N GLN A 72 10.14 12.08 7.26
CA GLN A 72 11.12 11.30 8.02
C GLN A 72 12.51 11.37 7.38
N VAL A 73 12.59 11.19 6.06
CA VAL A 73 13.85 11.28 5.32
C VAL A 73 14.45 12.68 5.42
N GLN A 74 13.65 13.72 5.20
CA GLN A 74 14.10 15.12 5.28
C GLN A 74 14.56 15.53 6.68
N SER A 75 13.96 14.96 7.72
CA SER A 75 14.36 15.22 9.11
C SER A 75 15.54 14.37 9.58
N GLY A 76 15.97 13.37 8.79
CA GLY A 76 17.00 12.42 9.18
C GLY A 76 16.56 11.47 10.30
N SER A 77 15.23 11.33 10.53
CA SER A 77 14.66 10.47 11.58
C SER A 77 13.71 9.45 10.96
N VAL A 78 14.28 8.45 10.29
CA VAL A 78 13.54 7.39 9.63
C VAL A 78 13.20 6.29 10.64
N THR A 79 11.92 5.98 10.79
CA THR A 79 11.42 4.91 11.66
C THR A 79 10.62 3.85 10.89
N TRP A 80 10.36 4.08 9.61
CA TRP A 80 9.65 3.18 8.73
C TRP A 80 10.60 2.56 7.72
N ASP A 81 10.74 1.25 7.74
CA ASP A 81 11.63 0.54 6.82
C ASP A 81 10.95 0.22 5.50
N LEU A 82 9.67 -0.17 5.54
CA LEU A 82 8.85 -0.47 4.37
C LEU A 82 7.50 0.22 4.46
N VAL A 83 7.04 0.81 3.36
CA VAL A 83 5.75 1.51 3.28
C VAL A 83 4.94 1.01 2.09
N VAL A 84 3.72 0.57 2.36
CA VAL A 84 2.76 0.18 1.31
C VAL A 84 2.15 1.42 0.68
N THR A 85 2.23 1.53 -0.65
CA THR A 85 1.66 2.66 -1.40
C THR A 85 1.20 2.23 -2.80
N GLY A 86 0.43 3.06 -3.46
CA GLY A 86 0.14 2.87 -4.88
C GLY A 86 1.35 3.22 -5.76
N SER A 87 1.41 2.68 -6.96
CA SER A 87 2.53 2.90 -7.91
C SER A 87 2.81 4.38 -8.18
N GLY A 88 1.77 5.20 -8.31
CA GLY A 88 1.90 6.65 -8.48
C GLY A 88 2.54 7.35 -7.28
N GLY A 89 2.19 6.93 -6.06
CA GLY A 89 2.79 7.44 -4.82
C GLY A 89 4.27 7.05 -4.70
N ALA A 90 4.61 5.81 -5.04
CA ALA A 90 5.99 5.35 -5.06
C ALA A 90 6.83 6.13 -6.08
N ALA A 91 6.31 6.34 -7.30
CA ALA A 91 7.01 7.09 -8.34
C ALA A 91 7.28 8.54 -7.93
N ALA A 92 6.31 9.22 -7.31
CA ALA A 92 6.47 10.57 -6.82
C ALA A 92 7.51 10.65 -5.68
N ALA A 93 7.41 9.75 -4.68
CA ALA A 93 8.35 9.71 -3.58
C ALA A 93 9.79 9.37 -4.02
N ALA A 94 9.94 8.52 -5.03
CA ALA A 94 11.24 8.22 -5.64
C ALA A 94 11.84 9.46 -6.33
N ALA A 95 11.01 10.20 -7.08
CA ALA A 95 11.44 11.45 -7.74
C ALA A 95 11.88 12.52 -6.74
N ASP A 96 11.24 12.55 -5.56
CA ASP A 96 11.56 13.46 -4.45
C ASP A 96 12.74 12.94 -3.59
N GLY A 97 13.39 11.82 -3.95
CA GLY A 97 14.51 11.27 -3.21
C GLY A 97 14.15 10.70 -1.83
N CYS A 98 12.92 10.30 -1.64
CA CYS A 98 12.40 9.80 -0.35
C CYS A 98 12.48 8.28 -0.22
N LEU A 99 12.93 7.56 -1.23
CA LEU A 99 13.03 6.10 -1.24
C LEU A 99 14.44 5.65 -1.65
N GLU A 100 14.90 4.60 -0.97
CA GLU A 100 16.12 3.89 -1.37
C GLU A 100 15.85 2.94 -2.54
N LYS A 101 16.88 2.70 -3.36
CA LYS A 101 16.80 1.70 -4.43
C LYS A 101 16.80 0.28 -3.86
N ILE A 102 16.00 -0.57 -4.48
CA ILE A 102 15.98 -1.99 -4.15
C ILE A 102 17.18 -2.67 -4.80
N ASP A 103 17.89 -3.46 -4.01
CA ASP A 103 18.99 -4.28 -4.50
C ASP A 103 18.45 -5.60 -5.07
N TYR A 104 18.29 -5.64 -6.38
CA TYR A 104 17.83 -6.83 -7.10
C TYR A 104 18.90 -7.93 -7.24
N SER A 105 20.08 -7.75 -6.70
CA SER A 105 21.00 -8.88 -6.48
C SER A 105 20.60 -9.73 -5.27
N VAL A 106 19.76 -9.17 -4.38
CA VAL A 106 19.24 -9.81 -3.17
C VAL A 106 17.76 -10.15 -3.31
N VAL A 107 16.96 -9.25 -3.90
CA VAL A 107 15.52 -9.42 -4.10
C VAL A 107 15.26 -10.06 -5.45
N ASP A 108 14.88 -11.34 -5.45
CA ASP A 108 14.51 -12.05 -6.68
C ASP A 108 13.10 -11.65 -7.15
N VAL A 109 13.01 -11.17 -8.38
CA VAL A 109 11.75 -10.77 -9.04
C VAL A 109 11.52 -11.56 -10.33
N SER A 110 12.22 -12.67 -10.53
CA SER A 110 12.13 -13.49 -11.76
C SER A 110 10.72 -14.00 -12.05
N ASP A 111 9.94 -14.27 -11.00
CA ASP A 111 8.55 -14.75 -11.08
C ASP A 111 7.51 -13.63 -11.11
N PHE A 112 7.93 -12.37 -11.05
CA PHE A 112 7.00 -11.24 -11.07
C PHE A 112 6.55 -10.90 -12.49
N TYR A 113 5.28 -10.55 -12.63
CA TYR A 113 4.79 -10.01 -13.90
C TYR A 113 5.51 -8.71 -14.29
N PRO A 114 5.80 -8.51 -15.59
CA PRO A 114 6.39 -7.27 -16.05
C PRO A 114 5.59 -6.05 -15.60
N GLY A 115 6.28 -5.04 -15.07
CA GLY A 115 5.66 -3.80 -14.59
C GLY A 115 5.22 -3.82 -13.12
N LEU A 116 5.36 -4.94 -12.40
CA LEU A 116 5.07 -5.01 -10.97
C LEU A 116 6.27 -4.62 -10.09
N TYR A 117 7.37 -4.22 -10.65
CA TYR A 117 8.53 -3.73 -9.91
C TYR A 117 9.23 -2.59 -10.63
N THR A 118 9.88 -1.74 -9.87
CA THR A 118 10.68 -0.59 -10.34
C THR A 118 11.98 -0.56 -9.53
N ASP A 119 12.86 0.40 -9.80
CA ASP A 119 14.09 0.58 -8.97
C ASP A 119 13.79 0.77 -7.47
N TYR A 120 12.57 1.16 -7.08
CA TYR A 120 12.24 1.61 -5.73
C TYR A 120 11.08 0.85 -5.08
N CYS A 121 10.37 0.02 -5.80
CA CYS A 121 9.26 -0.73 -5.23
C CYS A 121 9.01 -2.06 -5.92
N VAL A 122 8.45 -2.99 -5.15
CA VAL A 122 7.96 -4.28 -5.64
C VAL A 122 6.46 -4.35 -5.36
N GLY A 123 5.67 -4.76 -6.36
CA GLY A 123 4.23 -4.91 -6.22
C GLY A 123 3.86 -6.06 -5.31
N SER A 124 2.99 -5.81 -4.34
CA SER A 124 2.45 -6.83 -3.44
C SER A 124 1.08 -7.33 -3.87
N ASP A 125 0.35 -6.53 -4.63
CA ASP A 125 -0.99 -6.85 -5.15
C ASP A 125 -1.33 -6.02 -6.38
N VAL A 126 -2.36 -6.47 -7.09
CA VAL A 126 -3.00 -5.72 -8.17
C VAL A 126 -4.45 -5.49 -7.77
N PHE A 127 -4.90 -4.25 -7.81
CA PHE A 127 -6.26 -3.89 -7.45
C PHE A 127 -6.98 -3.16 -8.57
N ALA A 128 -8.32 -3.17 -8.50
CA ALA A 128 -9.16 -2.39 -9.39
C ALA A 128 -10.19 -1.57 -8.58
N THR A 129 -10.48 -0.37 -9.03
CA THR A 129 -11.64 0.37 -8.55
C THR A 129 -12.86 -0.07 -9.35
N VAL A 130 -13.85 -0.59 -8.65
CA VAL A 130 -15.07 -1.13 -9.25
C VAL A 130 -16.30 -0.37 -8.74
N MET A 131 -17.35 -0.38 -9.55
CA MET A 131 -18.67 0.08 -9.14
C MET A 131 -19.37 -1.07 -8.41
N ALA A 132 -19.97 -0.77 -7.25
CA ALA A 132 -20.78 -1.71 -6.50
C ALA A 132 -22.15 -1.07 -6.18
N TRP A 133 -23.19 -1.89 -6.08
CA TRP A 133 -24.55 -1.47 -5.78
C TRP A 133 -25.30 -2.53 -4.99
N ASN A 134 -26.43 -2.13 -4.41
CA ASN A 134 -27.33 -3.06 -3.74
C ASN A 134 -28.13 -3.86 -4.78
N THR A 135 -27.88 -5.17 -4.85
CA THR A 135 -28.50 -6.07 -5.84
C THR A 135 -29.98 -6.32 -5.58
N ASP A 136 -30.45 -6.25 -4.33
CA ASP A 136 -31.88 -6.34 -4.01
C ASP A 136 -32.67 -5.18 -4.65
N LYS A 137 -32.01 -4.03 -4.84
CA LYS A 137 -32.64 -2.84 -5.37
C LYS A 137 -32.48 -2.71 -6.89
N TYR A 138 -31.33 -3.07 -7.42
CA TYR A 138 -30.95 -2.79 -8.81
C TYR A 138 -30.66 -4.05 -9.63
N GLY A 139 -30.86 -5.23 -9.06
CA GLY A 139 -30.60 -6.51 -9.71
C GLY A 139 -29.13 -6.92 -9.73
N GLU A 140 -28.90 -8.14 -10.10
CA GLU A 140 -27.56 -8.72 -10.23
C GLU A 140 -26.76 -8.09 -11.40
N PRO A 141 -25.43 -8.08 -11.36
CA PRO A 141 -24.62 -7.65 -12.47
C PRO A 141 -24.98 -8.36 -13.79
N GLY A 142 -25.21 -7.57 -14.82
CA GLY A 142 -25.62 -8.09 -16.13
C GLY A 142 -27.13 -8.35 -16.30
N SER A 143 -27.94 -8.21 -15.23
CA SER A 143 -29.40 -8.31 -15.38
C SER A 143 -29.99 -7.07 -16.07
N PRO A 144 -31.15 -7.22 -16.77
CA PRO A 144 -31.79 -6.09 -17.42
C PRO A 144 -32.13 -4.98 -16.42
N GLY A 145 -31.65 -3.76 -16.72
CA GLY A 145 -31.91 -2.58 -15.90
C GLY A 145 -30.94 -2.36 -14.75
N ALA A 146 -30.00 -3.28 -14.49
CA ALA A 146 -28.92 -3.05 -13.53
C ALA A 146 -27.93 -1.98 -14.02
N PRO A 147 -27.23 -1.29 -13.11
CA PRO A 147 -26.14 -0.39 -13.51
C PRO A 147 -25.04 -1.15 -14.29
N SER A 148 -24.53 -0.57 -15.35
CA SER A 148 -23.55 -1.23 -16.24
C SER A 148 -22.35 -0.36 -16.61
N SER A 149 -22.41 0.90 -16.24
CA SER A 149 -21.37 1.88 -16.60
C SER A 149 -21.16 2.92 -15.52
N TRP A 150 -20.02 3.60 -15.57
CA TRP A 150 -19.79 4.74 -14.68
C TRP A 150 -20.80 5.87 -14.91
N ALA A 151 -21.36 6.03 -16.12
CA ALA A 151 -22.43 6.98 -16.38
C ALA A 151 -23.69 6.64 -15.57
N ASP A 152 -24.02 5.35 -15.41
CA ASP A 152 -25.12 4.91 -14.55
C ASP A 152 -24.89 5.26 -13.08
N PHE A 153 -23.63 5.21 -12.61
CA PHE A 153 -23.31 5.65 -11.26
C PHE A 153 -23.57 7.14 -11.02
N TRP A 154 -23.44 7.98 -12.04
CA TRP A 154 -23.79 9.40 -11.99
C TRP A 154 -25.26 9.68 -12.25
N ASP A 155 -26.00 8.78 -12.90
CA ASP A 155 -27.42 8.97 -13.16
C ASP A 155 -28.29 8.69 -11.93
N VAL A 156 -28.37 9.68 -11.05
CA VAL A 156 -29.15 9.62 -9.81
C VAL A 156 -30.66 9.63 -10.03
N LYS A 157 -31.14 9.92 -11.27
CA LYS A 157 -32.56 9.87 -11.62
C LYS A 157 -32.96 8.44 -11.99
N LYS A 158 -32.15 7.78 -12.83
CA LYS A 158 -32.36 6.38 -13.21
C LYS A 158 -32.05 5.42 -12.05
N PHE A 159 -31.03 5.70 -11.30
CA PHE A 159 -30.58 4.91 -10.15
C PHE A 159 -30.62 5.74 -8.86
N PRO A 160 -31.80 6.01 -8.29
CA PRO A 160 -31.97 6.86 -7.13
C PRO A 160 -31.35 6.23 -5.87
N GLY A 161 -30.66 7.03 -5.08
CA GLY A 161 -30.02 6.63 -3.82
C GLY A 161 -28.72 7.36 -3.57
N THR A 162 -28.21 7.19 -2.36
CA THR A 162 -26.95 7.82 -1.96
C THR A 162 -25.75 7.09 -2.57
N ARG A 163 -24.64 7.82 -2.70
CA ARG A 163 -23.37 7.30 -3.17
C ARG A 163 -22.35 7.28 -2.04
N ALA A 164 -21.44 6.32 -2.08
CA ALA A 164 -20.17 6.35 -1.36
C ALA A 164 -19.05 6.61 -2.37
N TYR A 165 -18.12 7.48 -2.03
CA TYR A 165 -17.03 7.85 -2.93
C TYR A 165 -15.70 7.90 -2.17
N ARG A 166 -14.59 7.66 -2.87
CA ARG A 166 -13.26 7.69 -2.24
C ARG A 166 -12.82 9.12 -1.97
N ALA A 167 -12.25 9.38 -0.78
CA ALA A 167 -11.90 10.72 -0.33
C ALA A 167 -10.41 11.02 -0.24
N ASN A 168 -9.62 10.01 0.07
CA ASN A 168 -8.23 10.21 0.53
C ASN A 168 -7.17 9.95 -0.53
N ASN A 169 -7.55 9.58 -1.73
CA ASN A 169 -6.64 9.34 -2.84
C ASN A 169 -7.31 9.72 -4.16
N VAL A 170 -6.54 10.26 -5.09
CA VAL A 170 -7.02 10.59 -6.43
C VAL A 170 -7.04 9.37 -7.35
N ASP A 171 -6.21 8.36 -7.06
CA ASP A 171 -6.16 7.12 -7.82
C ASP A 171 -7.50 6.37 -7.72
N GLY A 172 -8.11 6.07 -8.85
CA GLY A 172 -9.42 5.44 -8.91
C GLY A 172 -10.60 6.37 -8.53
N ALA A 173 -10.36 7.68 -8.43
CA ALA A 173 -11.42 8.67 -8.21
C ALA A 173 -11.67 9.55 -9.45
N LEU A 174 -10.63 9.96 -10.15
CA LEU A 174 -10.76 10.83 -11.32
C LEU A 174 -11.13 10.05 -12.58
N GLU A 175 -10.66 8.83 -12.72
CA GLU A 175 -10.90 7.96 -13.87
C GLU A 175 -12.39 7.65 -14.06
N PRO A 176 -13.12 7.16 -13.02
CA PRO A 176 -14.56 6.96 -13.10
C PRO A 176 -15.34 8.21 -13.50
N ALA A 177 -14.92 9.38 -13.00
CA ALA A 177 -15.58 10.63 -13.32
C ALA A 177 -15.43 10.98 -14.81
N LEU A 178 -14.26 10.80 -15.39
CA LEU A 178 -14.05 11.02 -16.84
C LEU A 178 -14.81 10.01 -17.69
N MET A 179 -14.83 8.75 -17.29
CA MET A 179 -15.62 7.73 -17.99
C MET A 179 -17.12 8.02 -17.89
N ALA A 180 -17.61 8.48 -16.76
CA ALA A 180 -18.99 8.95 -16.61
C ALA A 180 -19.32 10.18 -17.46
N ASP A 181 -18.29 10.98 -17.77
CA ASP A 181 -18.39 12.17 -18.65
C ASP A 181 -18.09 11.85 -20.13
N GLY A 182 -18.08 10.57 -20.49
CA GLY A 182 -17.98 10.09 -21.86
C GLY A 182 -16.56 9.98 -22.41
N VAL A 183 -15.53 10.06 -21.57
CA VAL A 183 -14.15 9.77 -22.00
C VAL A 183 -13.96 8.26 -22.12
N PRO A 184 -13.56 7.74 -23.29
CA PRO A 184 -13.28 6.33 -23.46
C PRO A 184 -12.16 5.85 -22.50
N PRO A 185 -12.23 4.62 -21.97
CA PRO A 185 -11.24 4.11 -21.00
C PRO A 185 -9.78 4.27 -21.44
N GLU A 186 -9.50 4.00 -22.70
CA GLU A 186 -8.17 4.09 -23.31
C GLU A 186 -7.63 5.53 -23.43
N LYS A 187 -8.50 6.54 -23.27
CA LYS A 187 -8.14 7.96 -23.34
C LYS A 187 -8.07 8.65 -21.97
N VAL A 188 -8.48 7.96 -20.92
CA VAL A 188 -8.61 8.55 -19.58
C VAL A 188 -7.29 9.16 -19.11
N TYR A 189 -6.19 8.43 -19.21
CA TYR A 189 -4.89 8.93 -18.74
C TYR A 189 -4.29 10.00 -19.64
N GLU A 190 -4.56 9.96 -20.94
CA GLU A 190 -4.20 11.05 -21.88
C GLU A 190 -4.88 12.36 -21.45
N VAL A 191 -6.17 12.28 -21.11
CA VAL A 191 -6.94 13.44 -20.63
C VAL A 191 -6.44 13.89 -19.27
N LEU A 192 -6.22 12.98 -18.32
CA LEU A 192 -5.70 13.29 -16.96
C LEU A 192 -4.28 13.88 -16.97
N ALA A 193 -3.49 13.66 -18.00
CA ALA A 193 -2.18 14.28 -18.13
C ALA A 193 -2.27 15.82 -18.26
N THR A 194 -3.42 16.36 -18.63
CA THR A 194 -3.64 17.80 -18.82
C THR A 194 -4.29 18.48 -17.61
N PRO A 195 -3.99 19.77 -17.33
CA PRO A 195 -4.71 20.54 -16.32
C PRO A 195 -6.23 20.63 -16.60
N GLU A 196 -6.62 20.73 -17.85
CA GLU A 196 -8.01 20.78 -18.31
C GLU A 196 -8.75 19.49 -17.98
N GLY A 197 -8.15 18.35 -18.28
CA GLY A 197 -8.72 17.04 -17.98
C GLY A 197 -8.90 16.80 -16.49
N LYS A 198 -7.92 17.21 -15.69
CA LYS A 198 -8.03 17.16 -14.21
C LYS A 198 -9.19 18.00 -13.71
N ARG A 199 -9.34 19.25 -14.23
CA ARG A 199 -10.48 20.11 -13.88
C ARG A 199 -11.81 19.52 -14.32
N ARG A 200 -11.86 18.90 -15.50
CA ARG A 200 -13.05 18.20 -16.03
C ARG A 200 -13.49 17.09 -15.09
N ALA A 201 -12.58 16.22 -14.69
CA ALA A 201 -12.85 15.14 -13.72
C ALA A 201 -13.37 15.68 -12.39
N ILE A 202 -12.72 16.69 -11.83
CA ILE A 202 -13.13 17.33 -10.56
C ILE A 202 -14.52 17.95 -10.68
N ASN A 203 -14.82 18.62 -11.79
CA ASN A 203 -16.14 19.20 -12.00
C ASN A 203 -17.21 18.11 -12.09
N LYS A 204 -16.92 16.99 -12.75
CA LYS A 204 -17.82 15.85 -12.82
C LYS A 204 -18.11 15.24 -11.43
N ILE A 205 -17.10 15.15 -10.57
CA ILE A 205 -17.29 14.72 -9.17
C ILE A 205 -18.15 15.74 -8.40
N ARG A 206 -18.00 17.04 -8.66
CA ARG A 206 -18.82 18.07 -8.01
C ARG A 206 -20.31 17.94 -8.34
N GLU A 207 -20.68 17.48 -9.54
CA GLU A 207 -22.09 17.19 -9.89
C GLU A 207 -22.66 16.10 -8.98
N LEU A 208 -21.87 15.09 -8.64
CA LEU A 208 -22.29 13.97 -7.80
C LEU A 208 -22.31 14.33 -6.30
N LYS A 209 -21.55 15.34 -5.89
CA LYS A 209 -21.34 15.69 -4.47
C LYS A 209 -22.62 15.79 -3.63
N PRO A 210 -23.74 16.40 -4.09
CA PRO A 210 -24.99 16.45 -3.32
C PRO A 210 -25.60 15.08 -3.00
N HIS A 211 -25.21 14.04 -3.73
CA HIS A 211 -25.71 12.68 -3.59
C HIS A 211 -24.73 11.73 -2.87
N ILE A 212 -23.57 12.23 -2.46
CA ILE A 212 -22.57 11.45 -1.73
C ILE A 212 -22.88 11.54 -0.23
N ALA A 213 -23.29 10.42 0.36
CA ALA A 213 -23.51 10.33 1.80
C ALA A 213 -22.25 9.95 2.58
N VAL A 214 -21.32 9.24 1.95
CA VAL A 214 -20.09 8.76 2.58
C VAL A 214 -18.90 9.04 1.68
N PHE A 215 -17.93 9.75 2.24
CA PHE A 215 -16.57 9.79 1.71
C PHE A 215 -15.71 8.84 2.55
N TRP A 216 -15.28 7.72 1.94
CA TRP A 216 -14.52 6.71 2.64
C TRP A 216 -13.01 6.87 2.39
N GLY A 217 -12.22 6.52 3.40
CA GLY A 217 -10.76 6.69 3.38
C GLY A 217 -9.98 5.42 3.74
N SER A 218 -10.67 4.36 4.18
CA SER A 218 -10.05 3.07 4.50
C SER A 218 -11.06 1.95 4.28
N GLY A 219 -10.59 0.75 4.13
CA GLY A 219 -11.42 -0.45 4.06
C GLY A 219 -11.92 -0.90 5.43
#